data_21da2b66af1ef021a6afcdc71d28814e
#
_entry.id   21da2b66af1ef021a6afcdc71d28814e
#
_cell.length_a   1.000
_cell.length_b   1.000
_cell.length_c   1.000
_cell.angle_alpha   90.00
_cell.angle_beta   90.00
_cell.angle_gamma   90.00
#
_symmetry.space_group_name_H-M   'P 1'
#
loop_
_entity.id
_entity.type
_entity.pdbx_description
1 polymer ?
#
loop_
_entity_poly.entity_id
_entity_poly.type
_entity_poly.pdbx_seq_one_letter_code
_entity_poly.pdbx_strand_id
1 'polypeptide(L)'
;AIDLELFVANHVKVIRNREVFIDADLAELFETDNATIHRLVESNPDLFPEDTMMPLNNEERMHLNNARYSFDNAGIFALAGLLKSKRSIRIYVKLIELLVNKLQGKAFELTSTYQANN
;
A
#
# COMPACT_ATOMS: atom_id res chain seq x y z
N ALA A 1 3.79 8.87 16.90
CA ALA A 1 4.57 8.86 15.65
C ALA A 1 4.31 7.56 14.89
N ILE A 2 4.21 7.63 13.57
CA ILE A 2 3.96 6.48 12.70
C ILE A 2 5.31 6.01 12.15
N ASP A 3 5.71 4.77 12.49
CA ASP A 3 6.85 4.13 11.84
C ASP A 3 6.35 3.25 10.70
N LEU A 4 6.23 3.83 9.52
CA LEU A 4 5.69 3.15 8.35
C LEU A 4 6.60 2.00 7.89
N GLU A 5 7.91 2.16 7.98
CA GLU A 5 8.85 1.11 7.59
C GLU A 5 8.72 -0.11 8.50
N LEU A 6 8.56 0.11 9.81
CA LEU A 6 8.34 -0.97 10.75
C LEU A 6 6.99 -1.66 10.51
N PHE A 7 5.94 -0.89 10.21
CA PHE A 7 4.64 -1.45 9.85
C PHE A 7 4.77 -2.36 8.64
N VAL A 8 5.43 -1.89 7.59
CA VAL A 8 5.64 -2.68 6.36
C VAL A 8 6.36 -3.99 6.70
N ALA A 9 7.46 -3.92 7.45
CA ALA A 9 8.25 -5.11 7.79
C ALA A 9 7.41 -6.14 8.58
N ASN A 10 6.53 -5.68 9.45
CA ASN A 10 5.75 -6.56 10.32
C ASN A 10 4.49 -7.12 9.68
N HIS A 11 3.96 -6.48 8.64
CA HIS A 11 2.64 -6.82 8.11
C HIS A 11 2.63 -7.25 6.63
N VAL A 12 3.73 -7.10 5.92
CA VAL A 12 3.79 -7.52 4.51
C VAL A 12 3.50 -9.01 4.39
N LYS A 13 2.65 -9.36 3.43
CA LYS A 13 2.32 -10.74 3.09
C LYS A 13 2.75 -11.02 1.66
N VAL A 14 3.07 -12.27 1.36
CA VAL A 14 3.33 -12.69 -0.02
C VAL A 14 2.15 -13.53 -0.48
N ILE A 15 1.41 -13.03 -1.44
CA ILE A 15 0.23 -13.72 -2.01
C ILE A 15 0.40 -13.72 -3.52
N ARG A 16 0.35 -14.89 -4.14
CA ARG A 16 0.50 -15.05 -5.60
C ARG A 16 1.80 -14.41 -6.10
N ASN A 17 2.90 -14.62 -5.34
CA ASN A 17 4.24 -14.06 -5.64
C ASN A 17 4.31 -12.53 -5.63
N ARG A 18 3.38 -11.86 -4.93
CA ARG A 18 3.38 -10.40 -4.80
C ARG A 18 3.42 -10.01 -3.33
N GLU A 19 4.15 -8.97 -3.03
CA GLU A 19 4.15 -8.36 -1.69
C GLU A 19 2.93 -7.46 -1.56
N VAL A 20 2.07 -7.78 -0.60
CA VAL A 20 0.78 -7.11 -0.43
C VAL A 20 0.46 -6.93 1.06
N PHE A 21 -0.56 -6.13 1.32
CA PHE A 21 -1.12 -5.90 2.66
C PHE A 21 -2.60 -6.22 2.64
N ILE A 22 -3.10 -6.81 3.73
CA ILE A 22 -4.52 -7.14 3.84
C ILE A 22 -5.32 -5.99 4.46
N ASP A 23 -6.61 -5.97 4.19
CA ASP A 23 -7.52 -4.92 4.64
C ASP A 23 -7.52 -4.71 6.16
N ALA A 24 -7.51 -5.78 6.95
CA ALA A 24 -7.51 -5.67 8.42
C ALA A 24 -6.26 -4.94 8.95
N ASP A 25 -5.09 -5.22 8.37
CA ASP A 25 -3.85 -4.57 8.76
C ASP A 25 -3.84 -3.08 8.35
N LEU A 26 -4.40 -2.77 7.19
CA LEU A 26 -4.52 -1.38 6.74
C LEU A 26 -5.55 -0.61 7.58
N ALA A 27 -6.63 -1.26 8.00
CA ALA A 27 -7.59 -0.64 8.91
C ALA A 27 -6.91 -0.22 10.22
N GLU A 28 -6.03 -1.07 10.75
CA GLU A 28 -5.24 -0.75 11.93
C GLU A 28 -4.28 0.42 11.66
N LEU A 29 -3.54 0.37 10.55
CA LEU A 29 -2.60 1.43 10.17
C LEU A 29 -3.28 2.80 10.11
N PHE A 30 -4.43 2.86 9.44
CA PHE A 30 -5.17 4.12 9.25
C PHE A 30 -6.11 4.46 10.40
N GLU A 31 -6.19 3.62 11.44
CA GLU A 31 -7.12 3.77 12.56
C GLU A 31 -8.58 3.91 12.08
N THR A 32 -8.96 3.05 11.17
CA THR A 32 -10.32 2.94 10.63
C THR A 32 -10.80 1.49 10.76
N ASP A 33 -11.93 1.17 10.17
CA ASP A 33 -12.47 -0.19 10.18
C ASP A 33 -12.52 -0.81 8.79
N ASN A 34 -12.69 -2.13 8.75
CA ASN A 34 -12.75 -2.87 7.48
C ASN A 34 -13.93 -2.41 6.61
N ALA A 35 -15.06 -2.10 7.22
CA ALA A 35 -16.25 -1.65 6.49
C ALA A 35 -15.97 -0.36 5.72
N THR A 36 -15.24 0.57 6.32
CA THR A 36 -14.84 1.82 5.66
C THR A 36 -13.94 1.54 4.48
N ILE A 37 -12.93 0.67 4.64
CA ILE A 37 -12.02 0.30 3.55
C ILE A 37 -12.80 -0.36 2.42
N HIS A 38 -13.67 -1.31 2.72
CA HIS A 38 -14.48 -2.01 1.72
C HIS A 38 -15.36 -1.04 0.94
N ARG A 39 -16.01 -0.10 1.63
CA ARG A 39 -16.86 0.91 1.00
C ARG A 39 -16.05 1.80 0.05
N LEU A 40 -14.86 2.24 0.46
CA LEU A 40 -14.01 3.07 -0.38
C LEU A 40 -13.55 2.34 -1.64
N VAL A 41 -13.20 1.08 -1.52
CA VAL A 41 -12.82 0.24 -2.67
C VAL A 41 -14.00 0.10 -3.63
N GLU A 42 -15.18 -0.24 -3.12
CA GLU A 42 -16.37 -0.48 -3.93
C GLU A 42 -16.89 0.80 -4.59
N SER A 43 -16.71 1.95 -3.94
CA SER A 43 -17.16 3.25 -4.46
C SER A 43 -16.18 3.90 -5.42
N ASN A 44 -14.95 3.41 -5.52
CA ASN A 44 -13.89 4.02 -6.32
C ASN A 44 -13.16 2.96 -7.17
N PRO A 45 -13.87 2.23 -8.02
CA PRO A 45 -13.26 1.11 -8.76
C PRO A 45 -12.11 1.54 -9.67
N ASP A 46 -12.13 2.77 -10.18
CA ASP A 46 -11.07 3.27 -11.05
C ASP A 46 -9.73 3.47 -10.31
N LEU A 47 -9.77 3.63 -9.00
CA LEU A 47 -8.56 3.78 -8.18
C LEU A 47 -8.00 2.44 -7.71
N PHE A 48 -8.74 1.36 -7.88
CA PHE A 48 -8.36 0.02 -7.42
C PHE A 48 -8.46 -1.01 -8.54
N PRO A 49 -7.66 -0.86 -9.61
CA PRO A 49 -7.59 -1.90 -10.63
C PRO A 49 -7.05 -3.21 -10.06
N GLU A 50 -7.29 -4.32 -10.74
CA GLU A 50 -6.97 -5.67 -10.26
C GLU A 50 -5.51 -5.86 -9.84
N ASP A 51 -4.59 -5.14 -10.46
CA ASP A 51 -3.17 -5.27 -10.12
C ASP A 51 -2.77 -4.49 -8.87
N THR A 52 -3.60 -3.58 -8.37
CA THR A 52 -3.33 -2.83 -7.14
C THR A 52 -4.16 -3.30 -5.96
N MET A 53 -5.30 -3.90 -6.22
CA MET A 53 -6.18 -4.48 -5.21
C MET A 53 -6.75 -5.78 -5.75
N MET A 54 -6.49 -6.89 -5.05
CA MET A 54 -6.96 -8.21 -5.47
C MET A 54 -7.94 -8.75 -4.44
N PRO A 55 -9.17 -9.10 -4.87
CA PRO A 55 -10.05 -9.89 -4.00
C PRO A 55 -9.39 -11.23 -3.66
N LEU A 56 -9.48 -11.62 -2.40
CA LEU A 56 -8.93 -12.89 -1.93
C LEU A 56 -9.96 -14.00 -2.11
N ASN A 57 -9.48 -15.20 -2.53
CA ASN A 57 -10.35 -16.37 -2.64
C ASN A 57 -10.60 -16.99 -1.26
N ASN A 58 -11.47 -18.00 -1.19
CA ASN A 58 -11.86 -18.61 0.08
C ASN A 58 -10.68 -19.23 0.82
N GLU A 59 -9.77 -19.88 0.12
CA GLU A 59 -8.61 -20.52 0.72
C GLU A 59 -7.67 -19.46 1.33
N GLU A 60 -7.37 -18.40 0.59
CA GLU A 60 -6.56 -17.27 1.06
C GLU A 60 -7.20 -16.62 2.29
N ARG A 61 -8.50 -16.40 2.25
CA ARG A 61 -9.24 -15.80 3.37
C ARG A 61 -9.16 -16.64 4.64
N MET A 62 -9.22 -17.95 4.50
CA MET A 62 -9.12 -18.87 5.65
C MET A 62 -7.78 -18.72 6.37
N HIS A 63 -6.70 -18.49 5.64
CA HIS A 63 -5.36 -18.34 6.19
C HIS A 63 -5.04 -16.90 6.66
N LEU A 64 -5.91 -15.94 6.38
CA LEU A 64 -5.66 -14.52 6.62
C LEU A 64 -6.79 -13.85 7.41
N ASN A 65 -7.32 -14.53 8.42
CA ASN A 65 -8.36 -13.99 9.32
C ASN A 65 -9.58 -13.43 8.58
N ASN A 66 -10.01 -14.10 7.52
CA ASN A 66 -11.15 -13.70 6.68
C ASN A 66 -10.94 -12.34 5.99
N ALA A 67 -9.70 -11.94 5.74
CA ALA A 67 -9.41 -10.78 4.93
C ALA A 67 -10.10 -10.88 3.57
N ARG A 68 -10.67 -9.78 3.09
CA ARG A 68 -11.42 -9.75 1.84
C ARG A 68 -10.57 -9.30 0.66
N TYR A 69 -9.67 -8.35 0.90
CA TYR A 69 -8.84 -7.75 -0.14
C TYR A 69 -7.38 -7.70 0.26
N SER A 70 -6.53 -7.78 -0.75
CA SER A 70 -5.09 -7.48 -0.62
C SER A 70 -4.76 -6.26 -1.47
N PHE A 71 -3.81 -5.45 -1.00
CA PHE A 71 -3.42 -4.20 -1.64
C PHE A 71 -1.92 -4.17 -1.82
N ASP A 72 -1.46 -3.72 -2.99
CA ASP A 72 -0.05 -3.36 -3.16
C ASP A 72 0.19 -1.90 -2.73
N ASN A 73 1.38 -1.38 -2.97
CA ASN A 73 1.74 -0.01 -2.57
C ASN A 73 0.83 1.04 -3.21
N ALA A 74 0.43 0.86 -4.46
CA ALA A 74 -0.48 1.78 -5.14
C ALA A 74 -1.86 1.79 -4.50
N GLY A 75 -2.34 0.61 -4.07
CA GLY A 75 -3.61 0.48 -3.35
C GLY A 75 -3.58 1.19 -1.99
N ILE A 76 -2.49 1.07 -1.25
CA ILE A 76 -2.31 1.79 0.01
C ILE A 76 -2.33 3.30 -0.22
N PHE A 77 -1.65 3.75 -1.26
CA PHE A 77 -1.59 5.16 -1.64
C PHE A 77 -2.99 5.72 -1.92
N ALA A 78 -3.79 4.97 -2.69
CA ALA A 78 -5.16 5.36 -3.00
C ALA A 78 -6.02 5.46 -1.73
N LEU A 79 -5.92 4.48 -0.83
CA LEU A 79 -6.65 4.52 0.45
C LEU A 79 -6.26 5.74 1.28
N ALA A 80 -4.97 6.03 1.37
CA ALA A 80 -4.48 7.18 2.13
C ALA A 80 -5.07 8.50 1.62
N GLY A 81 -5.18 8.63 0.29
CA GLY A 81 -5.77 9.82 -0.33
C GLY A 81 -7.28 9.93 -0.13
N LEU A 82 -7.98 8.80 -0.04
CA LEU A 82 -9.44 8.78 0.10
C LEU A 82 -9.92 8.99 1.52
N LEU A 83 -9.17 8.53 2.52
CA LEU A 83 -9.61 8.56 3.93
C LEU A 83 -9.65 9.95 4.53
N LYS A 84 -8.79 10.86 4.12
CA LYS A 84 -8.81 12.28 4.50
C LYS A 84 -8.80 12.59 6.00
N SER A 85 -8.36 11.65 6.83
CA SER A 85 -8.15 11.89 8.25
C SER A 85 -6.77 12.52 8.47
N LYS A 86 -6.54 13.08 9.66
CA LYS A 86 -5.21 13.60 10.01
C LYS A 86 -4.16 12.50 9.92
N ARG A 87 -4.51 11.30 10.37
CA ARG A 87 -3.60 10.16 10.32
C ARG A 87 -3.31 9.72 8.88
N SER A 88 -4.36 9.62 8.04
CA SER A 88 -4.16 9.22 6.64
C SER A 88 -3.34 10.24 5.86
N ILE A 89 -3.50 11.53 6.16
CA ILE A 89 -2.69 12.59 5.56
C ILE A 89 -1.21 12.43 5.93
N ARG A 90 -0.91 12.13 7.20
CA ARG A 90 0.47 11.88 7.64
C ARG A 90 1.08 10.68 6.93
N ILE A 91 0.31 9.60 6.79
CA ILE A 91 0.75 8.41 6.08
C ILE A 91 0.96 8.72 4.60
N TYR A 92 0.04 9.45 3.99
CA TYR A 92 0.15 9.87 2.60
C TYR A 92 1.43 10.67 2.36
N VAL A 93 1.73 11.66 3.20
CA VAL A 93 2.96 12.46 3.11
C VAL A 93 4.20 11.58 3.24
N LYS A 94 4.18 10.63 4.19
CA LYS A 94 5.30 9.72 4.38
C LYS A 94 5.50 8.81 3.16
N LEU A 95 4.43 8.34 2.56
CA LEU A 95 4.50 7.54 1.32
C LEU A 95 5.09 8.36 0.17
N ILE A 96 4.70 9.63 0.05
CA ILE A 96 5.28 10.54 -0.96
C ILE A 96 6.78 10.70 -0.74
N GLU A 97 7.21 10.93 0.49
CA GLU A 97 8.63 11.07 0.82
C GLU A 97 9.42 9.82 0.42
N LEU A 98 8.91 8.63 0.74
CA LEU A 98 9.56 7.38 0.39
C LEU A 98 9.63 7.19 -1.12
N LEU A 99 8.56 7.54 -1.83
CA LEU A 99 8.53 7.45 -3.29
C LEU A 99 9.53 8.42 -3.92
N VAL A 100 9.55 9.67 -3.47
CA VAL A 100 10.47 10.69 -3.99
C VAL A 100 11.92 10.27 -3.76
N ASN A 101 12.25 9.79 -2.57
CA ASN A 101 13.59 9.30 -2.25
C ASN A 101 14.01 8.14 -3.16
N LYS A 102 13.10 7.21 -3.41
CA LYS A 102 13.33 6.09 -4.31
C LYS A 102 13.60 6.56 -5.74
N LEU A 103 12.80 7.50 -6.24
CA LEU A 103 12.97 8.05 -7.57
C LEU A 103 14.27 8.83 -7.70
N GLN A 104 14.64 9.62 -6.69
CA GLN A 104 15.91 10.33 -6.67
C GLN A 104 17.10 9.37 -6.69
N GLY A 105 17.05 8.33 -5.89
CA GLY A 105 18.07 7.29 -5.89
C GLY A 105 18.21 6.63 -7.26
N LYS A 106 17.09 6.31 -7.90
CA LYS A 106 17.07 5.71 -9.23
C LYS A 106 17.66 6.65 -10.28
N ALA A 107 17.31 7.93 -10.24
CA ALA A 107 17.84 8.93 -11.15
C ALA A 107 19.35 9.10 -10.99
N PHE A 108 19.84 9.09 -9.73
CA PHE A 108 21.26 9.15 -9.44
C PHE A 108 22.00 7.96 -10.02
N GLU A 109 21.49 6.75 -9.82
CA GLU A 109 22.09 5.53 -10.37
C GLU A 109 22.21 5.57 -11.90
N LEU A 110 21.13 5.97 -12.57
CA LEU A 110 21.10 6.07 -14.04
C LEU A 110 22.08 7.13 -14.54
N THR A 111 22.10 8.29 -13.89
CA THR A 111 23.02 9.37 -14.26
C THR A 111 24.47 8.97 -14.06
N SER A 112 24.79 8.34 -12.94
CA SER A 112 26.15 7.88 -12.64
C SER A 112 26.63 6.85 -13.66
N THR A 113 25.76 5.90 -14.03
CA THR A 113 26.07 4.88 -15.04
C THR A 113 26.34 5.53 -16.41
N TYR A 114 25.49 6.49 -16.79
CA TYR A 114 25.65 7.20 -18.06
C TYR A 114 26.98 7.98 -18.11
N GLN A 115 27.32 8.68 -17.04
CA GLN A 115 28.56 9.45 -16.97
C GLN A 115 29.80 8.55 -16.99
N ALA A 116 29.72 7.39 -16.38
CA ALA A 116 30.83 6.42 -16.36
C ALA A 116 31.18 5.88 -17.77
N ASN A 117 30.21 5.88 -18.68
CA ASN A 117 30.38 5.40 -20.06
C ASN A 117 30.82 6.47 -21.04
N ASN A 118 30.99 7.68 -20.57
CA ASN A 118 31.51 8.80 -21.33
C ASN A 118 33.01 8.99 -21.02
#